data_20f6b143b4e726e97b284854cc2fe098
#
_entry.id   20f6b143b4e726e97b284854cc2fe098
#
_cell.length_a   1.000
_cell.length_b   1.000
_cell.length_c   1.000
_cell.angle_alpha   90.00
_cell.angle_beta   90.00
_cell.angle_gamma   90.00
#
_symmetry.space_group_name_H-M   'P 1'
#
loop_
_entity.id
_entity.type
_entity.pdbx_description
1 polymer ?
#
loop_
_entity_poly.entity_id
_entity_poly.type
_entity_poly.pdbx_seq_one_letter_code
_entity_poly.pdbx_strand_id
1 'polypeptide(L)'
;MCIRDSYDLVCNLAEFQKASDRVRTSLEQIVETMFGDNPQVWAELVEDEDGVQGMALWFVTYSTWEGSYGIHMEDLFVRPEARGKGYASLLFQRLALIMEEKGWARMEWTVIDWNQPAIDVYQHMGGEEIEGWYDYRMIGEPVHALAEQGRQNGLTAEL
;
A
#
# COMPACT_ATOMS: atom_id res chain seq x y z
N MET A 1 -13.43 13.03 1.86
CA MET A 1 -12.22 12.52 1.19
C MET A 1 -12.26 12.96 -0.26
N CYS A 2 -11.28 13.69 -0.75
CA CYS A 2 -11.19 14.06 -2.16
C CYS A 2 -10.31 13.04 -2.89
N ILE A 3 -10.90 12.31 -3.82
CA ILE A 3 -10.23 11.27 -4.62
C ILE A 3 -9.02 11.85 -5.37
N ARG A 4 -9.12 13.11 -5.80
CA ARG A 4 -8.05 13.81 -6.48
C ARG A 4 -6.81 13.97 -5.56
N ASP A 5 -7.03 14.23 -4.27
CA ASP A 5 -5.92 14.37 -3.31
C ASP A 5 -5.16 13.05 -3.13
N SER A 6 -5.87 11.91 -3.12
CA SER A 6 -5.23 10.59 -3.05
C SER A 6 -4.38 10.31 -4.30
N TYR A 7 -4.89 10.64 -5.49
CA TYR A 7 -4.12 10.49 -6.72
C TYR A 7 -2.89 11.40 -6.76
N ASP A 8 -3.04 12.65 -6.35
CA ASP A 8 -1.92 13.60 -6.27
C ASP A 8 -0.84 13.11 -5.29
N LEU A 9 -1.23 12.52 -4.15
CA LEU A 9 -0.29 11.94 -3.19
C LEU A 9 0.44 10.71 -3.74
N VAL A 10 -0.23 9.84 -4.51
CA VAL A 10 0.42 8.72 -5.21
C VAL A 10 1.46 9.24 -6.21
N CYS A 11 1.13 10.26 -6.98
CA CYS A 11 2.07 10.88 -7.93
C CYS A 11 3.27 11.51 -7.19
N ASN A 12 3.04 12.21 -6.10
CA ASN A 12 4.10 12.82 -5.28
C ASN A 12 5.01 11.75 -4.64
N LEU A 13 4.45 10.62 -4.20
CA LEU A 13 5.24 9.50 -3.70
C LEU A 13 6.13 8.91 -4.79
N ALA A 14 5.59 8.71 -5.99
CA ALA A 14 6.36 8.20 -7.11
C ALA A 14 7.50 9.15 -7.53
N GLU A 15 7.27 10.45 -7.46
CA GLU A 15 8.31 11.46 -7.67
C GLU A 15 9.40 11.38 -6.60
N PHE A 16 9.02 11.29 -5.33
CA PHE A 16 9.95 11.11 -4.21
C PHE A 16 10.81 9.85 -4.39
N GLN A 17 10.21 8.76 -4.85
CA GLN A 17 10.89 7.49 -5.12
C GLN A 17 11.68 7.47 -6.46
N LYS A 18 11.69 8.59 -7.21
CA LYS A 18 12.31 8.69 -8.54
C LYS A 18 11.77 7.64 -9.54
N ALA A 19 10.49 7.37 -9.46
CA ALA A 19 9.79 6.32 -10.22
C ALA A 19 8.53 6.85 -10.93
N SER A 20 8.45 8.15 -11.21
CA SER A 20 7.28 8.78 -11.86
C SER A 20 6.96 8.17 -13.23
N ASP A 21 7.96 7.67 -13.95
CA ASP A 21 7.83 6.94 -15.21
C ASP A 21 7.17 5.56 -15.07
N ARG A 22 7.05 5.05 -13.85
CA ARG A 22 6.41 3.76 -13.53
C ARG A 22 4.94 3.87 -13.18
N VAL A 23 4.44 5.08 -12.89
CA VAL A 23 3.01 5.31 -12.62
C VAL A 23 2.24 5.12 -13.92
N ARG A 24 1.45 4.06 -13.99
CA ARG A 24 0.61 3.71 -15.14
C ARG A 24 -0.88 3.87 -14.86
N THR A 25 -1.22 4.09 -13.60
CA THR A 25 -2.62 4.27 -13.18
C THR A 25 -3.13 5.66 -13.56
N SER A 26 -4.43 5.74 -13.82
CA SER A 26 -5.14 7.01 -13.99
C SER A 26 -6.03 7.32 -12.80
N LEU A 27 -6.48 8.57 -12.71
CA LEU A 27 -7.46 8.98 -11.70
C LEU A 27 -8.72 8.12 -11.77
N GLU A 28 -9.22 7.83 -12.97
CA GLU A 28 -10.42 7.01 -13.21
C GLU A 28 -10.22 5.58 -12.69
N GLN A 29 -9.03 4.99 -12.91
CA GLN A 29 -8.71 3.66 -12.40
C GLN A 29 -8.66 3.62 -10.87
N ILE A 30 -8.08 4.63 -10.23
CA ILE A 30 -8.07 4.74 -8.76
C ILE A 30 -9.50 4.88 -8.23
N VAL A 31 -10.32 5.73 -8.87
CA VAL A 31 -11.74 5.89 -8.52
C VAL A 31 -12.46 4.55 -8.55
N GLU A 32 -12.34 3.81 -9.64
CA GLU A 32 -13.01 2.50 -9.79
C GLU A 32 -12.51 1.49 -8.77
N THR A 33 -11.20 1.41 -8.53
CA THR A 33 -10.59 0.44 -7.61
C THR A 33 -10.97 0.70 -6.15
N MET A 34 -11.05 1.97 -5.74
CA MET A 34 -11.27 2.35 -4.34
C MET A 34 -12.74 2.64 -4.01
N PHE A 35 -13.56 3.02 -4.99
CA PHE A 35 -14.93 3.50 -4.78
C PHE A 35 -15.96 2.86 -5.71
N GLY A 36 -15.56 1.91 -6.57
CA GLY A 36 -16.46 1.11 -7.37
C GLY A 36 -17.30 0.15 -6.53
N ASP A 37 -18.07 -0.71 -7.18
CA ASP A 37 -19.02 -1.61 -6.51
C ASP A 37 -18.37 -2.64 -5.57
N ASN A 38 -17.10 -2.96 -5.79
CA ASN A 38 -16.35 -3.94 -4.99
C ASN A 38 -14.92 -3.45 -4.69
N PRO A 39 -14.75 -2.47 -3.80
CA PRO A 39 -13.43 -1.91 -3.48
C PRO A 39 -12.55 -2.96 -2.82
N GLN A 40 -11.29 -3.03 -3.26
CA GLN A 40 -10.27 -3.94 -2.73
C GLN A 40 -9.11 -3.18 -2.07
N VAL A 41 -9.10 -1.86 -2.20
CA VAL A 41 -8.05 -0.97 -1.71
C VAL A 41 -8.69 0.20 -0.97
N TRP A 42 -8.11 0.59 0.13
CA TRP A 42 -8.58 1.67 1.00
C TRP A 42 -7.48 2.70 1.23
N ALA A 43 -7.87 3.93 1.56
CA ALA A 43 -6.94 4.97 1.97
C ALA A 43 -7.42 5.66 3.23
N GLU A 44 -6.49 5.90 4.14
CA GLU A 44 -6.65 6.80 5.27
C GLU A 44 -5.89 8.10 4.96
N LEU A 45 -6.50 9.23 5.19
CA LEU A 45 -5.91 10.54 4.96
C LEU A 45 -5.70 11.28 6.27
N VAL A 46 -4.63 12.07 6.36
CA VAL A 46 -4.43 13.04 7.43
C VAL A 46 -4.53 14.44 6.86
N GLU A 47 -5.35 15.27 7.49
CA GLU A 47 -5.65 16.64 7.07
C GLU A 47 -5.35 17.62 8.20
N ASP A 48 -4.92 18.83 7.85
CA ASP A 48 -4.82 19.99 8.74
C ASP A 48 -5.46 21.22 8.07
N GLU A 49 -5.22 22.43 8.61
CA GLU A 49 -5.77 23.69 8.08
C GLU A 49 -5.30 24.01 6.63
N ASP A 50 -4.18 23.45 6.21
CA ASP A 50 -3.64 23.59 4.86
C ASP A 50 -4.15 22.50 3.88
N GLY A 51 -5.01 21.59 4.34
CA GLY A 51 -5.62 20.51 3.56
C GLY A 51 -5.00 19.14 3.81
N VAL A 52 -5.06 18.26 2.81
CA VAL A 52 -4.55 16.88 2.92
C VAL A 52 -3.03 16.86 2.91
N GLN A 53 -2.43 16.37 4.00
CA GLN A 53 -1.00 16.36 4.24
C GLN A 53 -0.34 14.99 4.06
N GLY A 54 -1.13 13.91 4.13
CA GLY A 54 -0.59 12.57 3.94
C GLY A 54 -1.65 11.51 3.79
N MET A 55 -1.18 10.31 3.43
CA MET A 55 -2.01 9.17 3.08
C MET A 55 -1.34 7.87 3.48
N ALA A 56 -2.14 6.90 3.94
CA ALA A 56 -1.79 5.49 3.95
C ALA A 56 -2.76 4.74 3.04
N LEU A 57 -2.26 4.09 2.01
CA LEU A 57 -3.01 3.26 1.08
C LEU A 57 -2.77 1.79 1.43
N TRP A 58 -3.84 0.99 1.54
CA TRP A 58 -3.73 -0.36 2.06
C TRP A 58 -4.78 -1.32 1.51
N PHE A 59 -4.52 -2.61 1.62
CA PHE A 59 -5.45 -3.68 1.28
C PHE A 59 -5.36 -4.85 2.26
N VAL A 60 -6.34 -5.75 2.21
CA VAL A 60 -6.44 -6.90 3.10
C VAL A 60 -5.54 -8.03 2.63
N THR A 61 -4.75 -8.60 3.54
CA THR A 61 -4.00 -9.84 3.35
C THR A 61 -4.53 -10.97 4.22
N TYR A 62 -4.05 -12.18 3.99
CA TYR A 62 -4.36 -13.33 4.83
C TYR A 62 -3.11 -14.13 5.15
N SER A 63 -2.94 -14.47 6.42
CA SER A 63 -1.87 -15.35 6.88
C SER A 63 -2.41 -16.73 7.19
N THR A 64 -1.92 -17.74 6.49
CA THR A 64 -2.24 -19.14 6.83
C THR A 64 -1.60 -19.59 8.13
N TRP A 65 -0.51 -18.96 8.57
CA TRP A 65 0.17 -19.28 9.83
C TRP A 65 -0.59 -18.71 11.03
N GLU A 66 -1.12 -17.50 10.89
CA GLU A 66 -1.95 -16.88 11.93
C GLU A 66 -3.42 -17.33 11.85
N GLY A 67 -3.85 -17.91 10.71
CA GLY A 67 -5.24 -18.20 10.45
C GLY A 67 -6.13 -16.95 10.44
N SER A 68 -5.56 -15.80 10.11
CA SER A 68 -6.20 -14.49 10.24
C SER A 68 -5.89 -13.57 9.08
N TYR A 69 -6.77 -12.59 8.88
CA TYR A 69 -6.52 -11.46 8.00
C TYR A 69 -5.49 -10.48 8.60
N GLY A 70 -5.02 -9.58 7.75
CA GLY A 70 -4.12 -8.50 8.12
C GLY A 70 -4.19 -7.35 7.12
N ILE A 71 -3.35 -6.35 7.32
CA ILE A 71 -3.18 -5.21 6.42
C ILE A 71 -1.85 -5.34 5.69
N HIS A 72 -1.88 -5.18 4.36
CA HIS A 72 -0.72 -4.73 3.62
C HIS A 72 -0.86 -3.24 3.35
N MET A 73 0.07 -2.46 3.89
CA MET A 73 0.17 -1.03 3.58
C MET A 73 1.04 -0.88 2.33
N GLU A 74 0.40 -0.57 1.20
CA GLU A 74 1.06 -0.38 -0.10
C GLU A 74 1.87 0.90 -0.13
N ASP A 75 1.23 2.02 0.27
CA ASP A 75 1.85 3.33 0.26
C ASP A 75 1.66 4.05 1.59
N LEU A 76 2.72 4.70 2.06
CA LEU A 76 2.67 5.70 3.11
C LEU A 76 3.40 6.95 2.64
N PHE A 77 2.70 8.06 2.57
CA PHE A 77 3.29 9.33 2.17
C PHE A 77 2.82 10.48 3.05
N VAL A 78 3.75 11.34 3.43
CA VAL A 78 3.49 12.63 4.07
C VAL A 78 4.25 13.68 3.28
N ARG A 79 3.55 14.76 2.89
CA ARG A 79 4.14 15.88 2.16
C ARG A 79 5.41 16.35 2.86
N PRO A 80 6.49 16.67 2.13
CA PRO A 80 7.77 17.08 2.73
C PRO A 80 7.63 18.23 3.74
N GLU A 81 6.81 19.22 3.42
CA GLU A 81 6.53 20.40 4.25
C GLU A 81 5.74 20.10 5.52
N ALA A 82 5.05 18.95 5.55
CA ALA A 82 4.25 18.50 6.68
C ALA A 82 4.96 17.44 7.55
N ARG A 83 6.18 17.05 7.19
CA ARG A 83 6.95 16.07 7.96
C ARG A 83 7.35 16.62 9.34
N GLY A 84 7.64 15.71 10.27
CA GLY A 84 7.99 16.07 11.65
C GLY A 84 6.81 16.46 12.54
N LYS A 85 5.59 16.55 11.99
CA LYS A 85 4.35 16.84 12.74
C LYS A 85 3.65 15.58 13.31
N GLY A 86 4.23 14.39 13.15
CA GLY A 86 3.65 13.13 13.65
C GLY A 86 2.59 12.49 12.76
N TYR A 87 2.34 12.99 11.55
CA TYR A 87 1.27 12.50 10.67
C TYR A 87 1.42 11.04 10.24
N ALA A 88 2.66 10.58 9.98
CA ALA A 88 2.90 9.17 9.70
C ALA A 88 2.46 8.29 10.89
N SER A 89 2.77 8.70 12.11
CA SER A 89 2.35 7.99 13.34
C SER A 89 0.82 7.94 13.47
N LEU A 90 0.12 9.03 13.16
CA LEU A 90 -1.35 9.06 13.19
C LEU A 90 -1.96 8.08 12.18
N LEU A 91 -1.40 8.00 10.97
CA LEU A 91 -1.83 7.05 9.96
C LEU A 91 -1.62 5.59 10.42
N PHE A 92 -0.46 5.26 10.98
CA PHE A 92 -0.22 3.94 11.56
C PHE A 92 -1.16 3.62 12.71
N GLN A 93 -1.40 4.57 13.63
CA GLN A 93 -2.35 4.40 14.72
C GLN A 93 -3.77 4.11 14.19
N ARG A 94 -4.18 4.78 13.11
CA ARG A 94 -5.47 4.52 12.48
C ARG A 94 -5.55 3.10 11.91
N LEU A 95 -4.51 2.64 11.22
CA LEU A 95 -4.46 1.26 10.70
C LEU A 95 -4.46 0.24 11.85
N ALA A 96 -3.72 0.49 12.93
CA ALA A 96 -3.72 -0.36 14.12
C ALA A 96 -5.10 -0.47 14.78
N LEU A 97 -5.85 0.64 14.87
CA LEU A 97 -7.24 0.63 15.36
C LEU A 97 -8.15 -0.23 14.47
N ILE A 98 -8.02 -0.12 13.14
CA ILE A 98 -8.77 -0.96 12.20
C ILE A 98 -8.46 -2.44 12.43
N MET A 99 -7.19 -2.79 12.62
CA MET A 99 -6.78 -4.17 12.90
C MET A 99 -7.37 -4.69 14.20
N GLU A 100 -7.31 -3.91 15.27
CA GLU A 100 -7.84 -4.27 16.58
C GLU A 100 -9.37 -4.51 16.51
N GLU A 101 -10.11 -3.58 15.89
CA GLU A 101 -11.56 -3.69 15.70
C GLU A 101 -11.97 -4.93 14.87
N LYS A 102 -11.14 -5.30 13.89
CA LYS A 102 -11.37 -6.46 13.01
C LYS A 102 -10.84 -7.77 13.59
N GLY A 103 -10.03 -7.73 14.65
CA GLY A 103 -9.34 -8.91 15.18
C GLY A 103 -8.29 -9.47 14.21
N TRP A 104 -7.63 -8.60 13.45
CA TRP A 104 -6.62 -8.98 12.47
C TRP A 104 -5.23 -9.08 13.11
N ALA A 105 -4.39 -10.02 12.62
CA ALA A 105 -3.19 -10.42 13.33
C ALA A 105 -1.94 -9.61 13.01
N ARG A 106 -1.77 -9.10 11.77
CA ARG A 106 -0.51 -8.46 11.38
C ARG A 106 -0.68 -7.35 10.34
N MET A 107 0.25 -6.41 10.35
CA MET A 107 0.43 -5.38 9.36
C MET A 107 1.79 -5.56 8.70
N GLU A 108 1.82 -5.53 7.37
CA GLU A 108 3.04 -5.69 6.57
C GLU A 108 3.17 -4.56 5.56
N TRP A 109 4.40 -4.21 5.24
CA TRP A 109 4.73 -3.22 4.21
C TRP A 109 6.14 -3.45 3.70
N THR A 110 6.49 -2.82 2.59
CA THR A 110 7.85 -2.78 2.08
C THR A 110 8.41 -1.37 2.11
N VAL A 111 9.71 -1.23 2.22
CA VAL A 111 10.40 0.05 2.16
C VAL A 111 11.63 -0.06 1.26
N ILE A 112 11.91 1.01 0.51
CA ILE A 112 13.12 1.08 -0.29
C ILE A 112 14.33 1.19 0.64
N ASP A 113 15.35 0.39 0.41
CA ASP A 113 16.53 0.21 1.25
C ASP A 113 17.30 1.49 1.59
N TRP A 114 17.26 2.49 0.72
CA TRP A 114 17.91 3.78 0.94
C TRP A 114 17.06 4.80 1.73
N ASN A 115 15.77 4.49 2.02
CA ASN A 115 14.85 5.42 2.69
C ASN A 115 15.00 5.34 4.22
N GLN A 116 16.19 5.65 4.71
CA GLN A 116 16.50 5.58 6.14
C GLN A 116 15.51 6.36 7.03
N PRO A 117 15.02 7.57 6.64
CA PRO A 117 14.03 8.27 7.47
C PRO A 117 12.73 7.49 7.69
N ALA A 118 12.26 6.73 6.68
CA ALA A 118 11.08 5.89 6.84
C ALA A 118 11.39 4.65 7.68
N ILE A 119 12.55 4.02 7.46
CA ILE A 119 13.00 2.87 8.25
C ILE A 119 13.07 3.23 9.74
N ASP A 120 13.66 4.37 10.08
CA ASP A 120 13.76 4.85 11.46
C ASP A 120 12.37 5.05 12.10
N VAL A 121 11.40 5.58 11.35
CA VAL A 121 10.00 5.73 11.79
C VAL A 121 9.36 4.36 12.04
N TYR A 122 9.54 3.40 11.14
CA TYR A 122 8.96 2.07 11.28
C TYR A 122 9.53 1.33 12.50
N GLN A 123 10.85 1.36 12.69
CA GLN A 123 11.50 0.76 13.85
C GLN A 123 11.05 1.41 15.16
N HIS A 124 10.89 2.74 15.18
CA HIS A 124 10.39 3.46 16.35
C HIS A 124 8.94 3.05 16.72
N MET A 125 8.13 2.68 15.73
CA MET A 125 6.76 2.20 15.94
C MET A 125 6.68 0.70 16.26
N GLY A 126 7.80 -0.01 16.35
CA GLY A 126 7.85 -1.44 16.67
C GLY A 126 7.78 -2.36 15.45
N GLY A 127 7.97 -1.81 14.23
CA GLY A 127 8.14 -2.63 13.03
C GLY A 127 9.49 -3.33 13.03
N GLU A 128 9.50 -4.59 12.65
CA GLU A 128 10.70 -5.42 12.55
C GLU A 128 10.93 -5.81 11.09
N GLU A 129 12.20 -5.81 10.67
CA GLU A 129 12.60 -6.32 9.36
C GLU A 129 12.47 -7.84 9.33
N ILE A 130 11.89 -8.38 8.23
CA ILE A 130 11.73 -9.83 8.06
C ILE A 130 12.98 -10.37 7.36
N GLU A 131 13.90 -10.90 8.15
CA GLU A 131 15.11 -11.52 7.62
C GLU A 131 14.83 -12.87 6.94
N GLY A 132 15.63 -13.19 5.93
CA GLY A 132 15.61 -14.50 5.27
C GLY A 132 14.51 -14.68 4.23
N TRP A 133 13.77 -13.64 3.89
CA TRP A 133 12.75 -13.64 2.85
C TRP A 133 13.12 -12.71 1.72
N TYR A 134 12.73 -13.08 0.49
CA TYR A 134 12.89 -12.27 -0.71
C TYR A 134 11.54 -12.02 -1.35
N ASP A 135 11.29 -10.79 -1.73
CA ASP A 135 10.13 -10.43 -2.54
C ASP A 135 10.36 -10.80 -4.00
N TYR A 136 9.40 -11.49 -4.61
CA TYR A 136 9.39 -11.78 -6.04
C TYR A 136 8.21 -11.08 -6.70
N ARG A 137 8.47 -10.49 -7.87
CA ARG A 137 7.45 -9.83 -8.67
C ARG A 137 7.50 -10.34 -10.11
N MET A 138 6.33 -10.66 -10.64
CA MET A 138 6.17 -11.03 -12.05
C MET A 138 5.14 -10.12 -12.70
N ILE A 139 5.51 -9.44 -13.79
CA ILE A 139 4.64 -8.50 -14.52
C ILE A 139 4.82 -8.66 -16.03
N GLY A 140 3.77 -8.32 -16.80
CA GLY A 140 3.84 -8.27 -18.28
C GLY A 140 4.06 -9.62 -18.93
N GLU A 141 5.02 -9.70 -19.85
CA GLU A 141 5.26 -10.88 -20.70
C GLU A 141 5.42 -12.20 -19.95
N PRO A 142 6.17 -12.30 -18.84
CA PRO A 142 6.25 -13.56 -18.08
C PRO A 142 4.91 -14.06 -17.56
N VAL A 143 4.01 -13.16 -17.14
CA VAL A 143 2.64 -13.53 -16.70
C VAL A 143 1.85 -14.08 -17.89
N HIS A 144 1.90 -13.39 -19.04
CA HIS A 144 1.20 -13.81 -20.25
C HIS A 144 1.70 -15.16 -20.77
N ALA A 145 3.01 -15.39 -20.76
CA ALA A 145 3.59 -16.65 -21.17
C ALA A 145 3.15 -17.82 -20.29
N LEU A 146 3.12 -17.65 -18.96
CA LEU A 146 2.62 -18.66 -18.04
C LEU A 146 1.12 -18.91 -18.20
N ALA A 147 0.33 -17.87 -18.41
CA ALA A 147 -1.11 -18.01 -18.65
C ALA A 147 -1.39 -18.79 -19.93
N GLU A 148 -0.60 -18.59 -21.01
CA GLU A 148 -0.71 -19.32 -22.24
C GLU A 148 -0.36 -20.81 -22.05
N GLN A 149 0.72 -21.11 -21.33
CA GLN A 149 1.05 -22.49 -20.95
C GLN A 149 -0.07 -23.15 -20.14
N GLY A 150 -0.71 -22.41 -19.20
CA GLY A 150 -1.85 -22.88 -18.45
C GLY A 150 -3.01 -23.29 -19.37
N ARG A 151 -3.40 -22.45 -20.33
CA ARG A 151 -4.44 -22.77 -21.32
C ARG A 151 -4.10 -24.00 -22.16
N GLN A 152 -2.84 -24.12 -22.62
CA GLN A 152 -2.36 -25.31 -23.36
C GLN A 152 -2.46 -26.60 -22.53
N ASN A 153 -2.32 -26.49 -21.21
CA ASN A 153 -2.50 -27.61 -20.27
C ASN A 153 -3.97 -27.83 -19.83
N GLY A 154 -4.91 -27.09 -20.41
CA GLY A 154 -6.34 -27.24 -20.12
C GLY A 154 -6.82 -26.58 -18.83
N LEU A 155 -6.03 -25.67 -18.23
CA LEU A 155 -6.44 -24.92 -17.04
C LEU A 155 -7.38 -23.76 -17.41
N THR A 156 -8.32 -23.46 -16.52
CA THR A 156 -9.23 -22.30 -16.60
C THR A 156 -8.94 -21.33 -15.46
N ALA A 157 -9.43 -20.08 -15.59
CA ALA A 157 -9.31 -19.03 -14.56
C ALA A 157 -10.57 -18.96 -13.66
N GLU A 158 -11.45 -19.93 -13.72
CA GLU A 158 -12.64 -19.98 -12.87
C GLU A 158 -12.25 -20.22 -11.40
N LEU A 159 -12.78 -19.37 -10.49
CA LEU A 159 -12.62 -19.44 -9.05
C LEU A 159 -13.89 -19.98 -8.39
#